data_1ab21df45097c11951a09d545c1c8d0e
#
_entry.id   1ab21df45097c11951a09d545c1c8d0e
#
_cell.length_a   1.000
_cell.length_b   1.000
_cell.length_c   1.000
_cell.angle_alpha   90.00
_cell.angle_beta   90.00
_cell.angle_gamma   90.00
#
_symmetry.space_group_name_H-M   'P 1'
#
loop_
_entity.id
_entity.type
_entity.pdbx_description
1 polymer ?
#
loop_
_entity_poly.entity_id
_entity_poly.type
_entity_poly.pdbx_seq_one_letter_code
_entity_poly.pdbx_strand_id
1 'polypeptide(L)'
;MAEKKQTIADAFISWHAEEVKASKDGKNPHFRSTYSTLEEVIAACRKAGQHGLTFTQLIDMDDTGRMFVKTVVMHVSGEVLTSRTPIVSPDLSNPQKMGSGITYAKRYGLQAAFGLPSEDDDGNKAAEPKVWKEPMPHNTPATKPSEF
;
A
#
# COMPACT_ATOMS: atom_id res chain seq x y z
N MET A 1 -1.88 26.97 31.82
CA MET A 1 -2.17 25.57 31.40
C MET A 1 -1.41 25.29 30.16
N ALA A 2 -0.55 24.28 30.19
CA ALA A 2 0.15 23.84 29.01
C ALA A 2 -0.88 23.18 28.05
N GLU A 3 -1.01 23.70 26.85
CA GLU A 3 -1.76 23.04 25.80
C GLU A 3 -1.12 21.70 25.52
N LYS A 4 -1.93 20.64 25.50
CA LYS A 4 -1.49 19.31 25.14
C LYS A 4 -1.00 19.35 23.68
N LYS A 5 0.29 19.15 23.47
CA LYS A 5 0.86 19.08 22.11
C LYS A 5 0.22 17.90 21.36
N GLN A 6 -0.30 18.19 20.19
CA GLN A 6 -0.77 17.16 19.28
C GLN A 6 0.36 16.21 18.91
N THR A 7 0.07 14.93 18.94
CA THR A 7 1.01 13.86 18.56
C THR A 7 0.72 13.37 17.15
N ILE A 8 1.65 12.62 16.57
CA ILE A 8 1.42 11.94 15.30
C ILE A 8 0.24 10.96 15.39
N ALA A 9 0.02 10.34 16.55
CA ALA A 9 -1.12 9.46 16.78
C ALA A 9 -2.44 10.24 16.71
N ASP A 10 -2.51 11.41 17.34
CA ASP A 10 -3.68 12.28 17.26
C ASP A 10 -4.01 12.69 15.82
N ALA A 11 -2.97 12.96 15.03
CA ALA A 11 -3.11 13.31 13.62
C ALA A 11 -3.67 12.16 12.80
N PHE A 12 -3.18 10.94 13.00
CA PHE A 12 -3.71 9.75 12.31
C PHE A 12 -5.13 9.40 12.73
N ILE A 13 -5.47 9.57 13.99
CA ILE A 13 -6.86 9.37 14.46
C ILE A 13 -7.81 10.33 13.72
N SER A 14 -7.44 11.59 13.60
CA SER A 14 -8.23 12.59 12.86
C SER A 14 -8.31 12.31 11.38
N TRP A 15 -7.18 11.92 10.79
CA TRP A 15 -7.10 11.55 9.38
C TRP A 15 -8.01 10.35 9.04
N HIS A 16 -7.92 9.28 9.81
CA HIS A 16 -8.74 8.08 9.60
C HIS A 16 -10.23 8.31 9.84
N ALA A 17 -10.58 9.16 10.82
CA ALA A 17 -11.97 9.51 11.07
C ALA A 17 -12.60 10.27 9.89
N GLU A 18 -11.85 11.16 9.26
CA GLU A 18 -12.28 11.92 8.09
C GLU A 18 -12.46 11.01 6.86
N GLU A 19 -11.56 10.10 6.63
CA GLU A 19 -11.62 9.17 5.50
C GLU A 19 -12.79 8.18 5.62
N VAL A 20 -13.04 7.64 6.80
CA VAL A 20 -14.21 6.78 7.05
C VAL A 20 -15.49 7.54 6.77
N LYS A 21 -15.58 8.81 7.12
CA LYS A 21 -16.73 9.65 6.84
C LYS A 21 -16.90 9.88 5.33
N ALA A 22 -15.83 10.13 4.60
CA ALA A 22 -15.86 10.31 3.16
C ALA A 22 -16.32 9.04 2.43
N SER A 23 -15.88 7.87 2.87
CA SER A 23 -16.30 6.57 2.33
C SER A 23 -17.80 6.32 2.50
N LYS A 24 -18.35 6.70 3.66
CA LYS A 24 -19.79 6.55 3.94
C LYS A 24 -20.65 7.42 3.05
N ASP A 25 -20.16 8.56 2.67
CA ASP A 25 -20.89 9.50 1.82
C ASP A 25 -20.85 9.11 0.33
N GLY A 26 -20.19 8.00 0.00
CA GLY A 26 -20.08 7.50 -1.38
C GLY A 26 -19.36 8.45 -2.33
N LYS A 27 -18.78 9.50 -1.79
CA LYS A 27 -18.08 10.53 -2.53
C LYS A 27 -16.58 10.40 -2.34
N ASN A 28 -16.01 9.38 -2.95
CA ASN A 28 -14.58 9.36 -3.13
C ASN A 28 -14.26 9.65 -4.60
N PRO A 29 -14.10 10.93 -4.99
CA PRO A 29 -13.85 11.28 -6.39
C PRO A 29 -12.48 10.82 -6.88
N HIS A 30 -11.65 10.25 -6.00
CA HIS A 30 -10.29 9.83 -6.32
C HIS A 30 -10.22 8.43 -6.94
N PHE A 31 -11.27 7.62 -6.86
CA PHE A 31 -11.26 6.23 -7.31
C PHE A 31 -12.23 5.95 -8.45
N ARG A 32 -12.13 6.73 -9.51
CA ARG A 32 -12.94 6.51 -10.73
C ARG A 32 -12.39 5.45 -11.67
N SER A 33 -11.15 5.04 -11.48
CA SER A 33 -10.48 4.00 -12.26
C SER A 33 -10.36 2.71 -11.45
N THR A 34 -10.15 1.60 -12.15
CA THR A 34 -9.95 0.29 -11.53
C THR A 34 -8.71 0.21 -10.64
N TYR A 35 -7.82 1.17 -10.73
CA TYR A 35 -6.72 1.39 -9.80
C TYR A 35 -6.32 2.87 -9.77
N SER A 36 -5.88 3.33 -8.60
CA SER A 36 -5.39 4.70 -8.44
C SER A 36 -3.97 4.83 -8.95
N THR A 37 -3.71 5.89 -9.71
CA THR A 37 -2.35 6.22 -10.12
C THR A 37 -1.53 6.73 -8.92
N LEU A 38 -0.21 6.72 -9.05
CA LEU A 38 0.66 7.32 -8.02
C LEU A 38 0.31 8.79 -7.78
N GLU A 39 -0.01 9.53 -8.82
CA GLU A 39 -0.40 10.94 -8.73
C GLU A 39 -1.67 11.13 -7.88
N GLU A 40 -2.68 10.29 -8.10
CA GLU A 40 -3.92 10.32 -7.32
C GLU A 40 -3.68 9.96 -5.85
N VAL A 41 -2.84 8.96 -5.59
CA VAL A 41 -2.46 8.57 -4.22
C VAL A 41 -1.70 9.71 -3.52
N ILE A 42 -0.74 10.32 -4.20
CA ILE A 42 -0.01 11.49 -3.67
C ILE A 42 -0.98 12.63 -3.34
N ALA A 43 -1.90 12.93 -4.24
CA ALA A 43 -2.88 13.99 -4.03
C ALA A 43 -3.79 13.71 -2.83
N ALA A 44 -4.21 12.45 -2.66
CA ALA A 44 -5.00 12.03 -1.49
C ALA A 44 -4.20 12.18 -0.19
N CYS A 45 -2.95 11.70 -0.17
CA CYS A 45 -2.09 11.78 1.02
C CYS A 45 -1.74 13.22 1.43
N ARG A 46 -1.62 14.13 0.47
CA ARG A 46 -1.36 15.56 0.75
C ARG A 46 -2.45 16.23 1.57
N LYS A 47 -3.68 15.72 1.51
CA LYS A 47 -4.78 16.22 2.35
C LYS A 47 -4.53 16.03 3.83
N ALA A 48 -3.70 15.07 4.21
CA ALA A 48 -3.28 14.88 5.59
C ALA A 48 -2.49 16.06 6.17
N GLY A 49 -2.04 16.99 5.32
CA GLY A 49 -1.46 18.27 5.74
C GLY A 49 -2.36 19.08 6.66
N GLN A 50 -3.69 18.94 6.55
CA GLN A 50 -4.66 19.56 7.45
C GLN A 50 -4.51 19.07 8.90
N HIS A 51 -3.95 17.88 9.08
CA HIS A 51 -3.69 17.26 10.37
C HIS A 51 -2.22 17.38 10.79
N GLY A 52 -1.45 18.20 10.08
CA GLY A 52 -0.02 18.41 10.36
C GLY A 52 0.89 17.27 9.89
N LEU A 53 0.41 16.41 9.00
CA LEU A 53 1.17 15.32 8.41
C LEU A 53 1.73 15.72 7.04
N THR A 54 2.95 15.34 6.78
CA THR A 54 3.57 15.38 5.47
C THR A 54 4.41 14.13 5.26
N PHE A 55 4.90 13.93 4.06
CA PHE A 55 5.70 12.74 3.75
C PHE A 55 6.76 13.06 2.71
N THR A 56 7.77 12.21 2.70
CA THR A 56 8.74 12.11 1.61
C THR A 56 9.02 10.64 1.33
N GLN A 57 9.46 10.35 0.11
CA GLN A 57 9.85 9.02 -0.27
C GLN A 57 11.24 9.04 -0.88
N LEU A 58 12.09 8.17 -0.40
CA LEU A 58 13.49 8.08 -0.74
C LEU A 58 13.79 6.70 -1.34
N ILE A 59 14.68 6.66 -2.30
CA ILE A 59 15.25 5.41 -2.77
C ILE A 59 16.39 5.03 -1.85
N ASP A 60 16.33 3.84 -1.29
CA ASP A 60 17.29 3.31 -0.33
C ASP A 60 17.78 1.93 -0.77
N MET A 61 18.95 1.55 -0.33
CA MET A 61 19.57 0.27 -0.63
C MET A 61 20.17 -0.32 0.65
N ASP A 62 19.93 -1.60 0.87
CA ASP A 62 20.58 -2.30 1.97
C ASP A 62 21.98 -2.81 1.63
N ASP A 63 22.65 -3.40 2.62
CA ASP A 63 24.01 -3.94 2.46
C ASP A 63 24.10 -5.09 1.47
N THR A 64 22.97 -5.72 1.14
CA THR A 64 22.91 -6.81 0.15
C THR A 64 22.65 -6.32 -1.28
N GLY A 65 22.49 -5.01 -1.46
CA GLY A 65 22.16 -4.40 -2.75
C GLY A 65 20.67 -4.41 -3.09
N ARG A 66 19.81 -4.76 -2.12
CA ARG A 66 18.37 -4.75 -2.28
C ARG A 66 17.84 -3.32 -2.21
N MET A 67 17.02 -2.95 -3.19
CA MET A 67 16.48 -1.60 -3.30
C MET A 67 15.09 -1.50 -2.67
N PHE A 68 14.83 -0.38 -2.03
CA PHE A 68 13.57 -0.05 -1.37
C PHE A 68 13.16 1.37 -1.68
N VAL A 69 11.86 1.60 -1.65
CA VAL A 69 11.31 2.94 -1.40
C VAL A 69 11.10 3.08 0.10
N LYS A 70 11.78 4.02 0.69
CA LYS A 70 11.60 4.41 2.08
C LYS A 70 10.54 5.50 2.16
N THR A 71 9.42 5.21 2.78
CA THR A 71 8.36 6.17 3.02
C THR A 71 8.53 6.75 4.42
N VAL A 72 8.64 8.06 4.49
CA VAL A 72 8.81 8.79 5.75
C VAL A 72 7.63 9.73 5.92
N VAL A 73 6.81 9.48 6.91
CA VAL A 73 5.71 10.35 7.30
C VAL A 73 6.15 11.18 8.48
N MET A 74 6.03 12.48 8.36
CA MET A 74 6.46 13.45 9.37
C MET A 74 5.27 14.23 9.90
N HIS A 75 5.29 14.50 11.20
CA HIS A 75 4.30 15.32 11.87
C HIS A 75 4.93 16.62 12.38
N VAL A 76 4.13 17.68 12.51
CA VAL A 76 4.58 18.99 13.03
C VAL A 76 5.21 18.91 14.42
N SER A 77 4.91 17.86 15.21
CA SER A 77 5.55 17.59 16.50
C SER A 77 7.02 17.21 16.40
N GLY A 78 7.49 16.85 15.20
CA GLY A 78 8.79 16.24 14.97
C GLY A 78 8.80 14.72 15.03
N GLU A 79 7.68 14.09 15.37
CA GLU A 79 7.53 12.64 15.34
C GLU A 79 7.51 12.14 13.89
N VAL A 80 8.10 10.99 13.67
CA VAL A 80 8.30 10.40 12.34
C VAL A 80 7.89 8.94 12.34
N LEU A 81 7.20 8.52 11.29
CA LEU A 81 6.88 7.14 11.00
C LEU A 81 7.57 6.73 9.71
N THR A 82 8.29 5.62 9.73
CA THR A 82 9.08 5.17 8.60
C THR A 82 8.73 3.73 8.22
N SER A 83 8.65 3.48 6.93
CA SER A 83 8.51 2.13 6.40
C SER A 83 9.33 1.94 5.13
N ARG A 84 9.59 0.70 4.76
CA ARG A 84 10.29 0.34 3.53
C ARG A 84 9.42 -0.57 2.68
N THR A 85 9.35 -0.26 1.40
CA THR A 85 8.66 -1.09 0.41
C THR A 85 9.68 -1.59 -0.61
N PRO A 86 9.84 -2.91 -0.78
CA PRO A 86 10.80 -3.44 -1.75
C PRO A 86 10.47 -2.98 -3.16
N ILE A 87 11.49 -2.62 -3.92
CA ILE A 87 11.36 -2.38 -5.35
C ILE A 87 11.49 -3.72 -6.05
N VAL A 88 10.38 -4.18 -6.62
CA VAL A 88 10.32 -5.44 -7.36
C VAL A 88 10.25 -5.15 -8.84
N SER A 89 11.19 -5.70 -9.58
CA SER A 89 11.23 -5.57 -11.03
C SER A 89 11.80 -6.85 -11.62
N PRO A 90 11.27 -7.32 -12.78
CA PRO A 90 11.81 -8.49 -13.45
C PRO A 90 13.23 -8.28 -14.00
N ASP A 91 13.62 -7.02 -14.17
CA ASP A 91 14.95 -6.65 -14.66
C ASP A 91 15.35 -5.28 -14.12
N LEU A 92 16.12 -5.27 -13.04
CA LEU A 92 16.65 -4.06 -12.42
C LEU A 92 17.69 -3.32 -13.26
N SER A 93 18.25 -3.97 -14.27
CA SER A 93 19.18 -3.34 -15.20
C SER A 93 18.49 -2.53 -16.29
N ASN A 94 17.20 -2.73 -16.49
CA ASN A 94 16.39 -1.99 -17.45
C ASN A 94 15.77 -0.77 -16.76
N PRO A 95 16.12 0.47 -17.15
CA PRO A 95 15.64 1.67 -16.50
C PRO A 95 14.12 1.83 -16.50
N GLN A 96 13.44 1.41 -17.56
CA GLN A 96 11.97 1.48 -17.63
C GLN A 96 11.29 0.51 -16.68
N LYS A 97 11.77 -0.73 -16.62
CA LYS A 97 11.25 -1.74 -15.70
C LYS A 97 11.54 -1.39 -14.25
N MET A 98 12.72 -0.86 -13.98
CA MET A 98 13.08 -0.34 -12.66
C MET A 98 12.18 0.82 -12.28
N GLY A 99 11.96 1.78 -13.19
CA GLY A 99 11.06 2.92 -12.96
C GLY A 99 9.63 2.50 -12.65
N SER A 100 9.12 1.49 -13.33
CA SER A 100 7.82 0.89 -13.02
C SER A 100 7.79 0.28 -11.61
N GLY A 101 8.82 -0.45 -11.24
CA GLY A 101 8.96 -1.02 -9.90
C GLY A 101 9.00 0.05 -8.80
N ILE A 102 9.68 1.15 -9.05
CA ILE A 102 9.72 2.31 -8.14
C ILE A 102 8.32 2.92 -8.00
N THR A 103 7.61 3.13 -9.08
CA THR A 103 6.24 3.68 -9.08
C THR A 103 5.30 2.80 -8.26
N TYR A 104 5.35 1.49 -8.44
CA TYR A 104 4.61 0.52 -7.64
C TYR A 104 4.94 0.64 -6.15
N ALA A 105 6.22 0.63 -5.81
CA ALA A 105 6.66 0.70 -4.43
C ALA A 105 6.26 2.01 -3.76
N LYS A 106 6.34 3.13 -4.46
CA LYS A 106 5.87 4.43 -3.97
C LYS A 106 4.37 4.43 -3.68
N ARG A 107 3.57 3.94 -4.61
CA ARG A 107 2.12 3.88 -4.47
C ARG A 107 1.70 3.01 -3.30
N TYR A 108 2.19 1.78 -3.24
CA TYR A 108 1.88 0.86 -2.15
C TYR A 108 2.40 1.34 -0.80
N GLY A 109 3.58 1.93 -0.77
CA GLY A 109 4.15 2.49 0.45
C GLY A 109 3.31 3.62 1.04
N LEU A 110 2.80 4.52 0.20
CA LEU A 110 1.90 5.59 0.63
C LEU A 110 0.53 5.07 1.06
N GLN A 111 -0.06 4.19 0.28
CA GLN A 111 -1.35 3.59 0.62
C GLN A 111 -1.30 2.89 1.97
N ALA A 112 -0.27 2.10 2.21
CA ALA A 112 -0.06 1.41 3.48
C ALA A 112 0.15 2.38 4.64
N ALA A 113 0.99 3.40 4.46
CA ALA A 113 1.31 4.36 5.51
C ALA A 113 0.10 5.21 5.93
N PHE A 114 -0.73 5.61 4.99
CA PHE A 114 -1.90 6.46 5.22
C PHE A 114 -3.21 5.69 5.39
N GLY A 115 -3.16 4.36 5.30
CA GLY A 115 -4.35 3.51 5.45
C GLY A 115 -5.36 3.65 4.32
N LEU A 116 -4.89 4.01 3.12
CA LEU A 116 -5.74 4.06 1.94
C LEU A 116 -5.99 2.63 1.42
N PRO A 117 -7.20 2.34 0.94
CA PRO A 117 -7.50 1.01 0.41
C PRO A 117 -6.70 0.72 -0.86
N SER A 118 -6.30 -0.53 -1.01
CA SER A 118 -5.73 -1.02 -2.27
C SER A 118 -6.85 -1.36 -3.24
N GLU A 119 -6.65 -1.06 -4.48
CA GLU A 119 -7.70 -0.88 -5.47
C GLU A 119 -8.42 -2.14 -5.91
N ASP A 120 -7.70 -3.23 -6.02
CA ASP A 120 -8.22 -4.43 -6.66
C ASP A 120 -8.99 -5.35 -5.71
N ASP A 121 -8.94 -5.06 -4.43
CA ASP A 121 -9.67 -5.83 -3.42
C ASP A 121 -11.00 -5.21 -3.08
N ASP A 122 -11.35 -4.15 -3.81
CA ASP A 122 -12.58 -3.46 -3.54
C ASP A 122 -13.78 -4.19 -4.05
N GLY A 123 -14.48 -4.56 -3.10
CA GLY A 123 -15.89 -4.64 -3.05
C GLY A 123 -16.52 -5.62 -4.03
N ASN A 124 -16.40 -5.41 -5.28
CA ASN A 124 -17.09 -6.20 -6.27
C ASN A 124 -16.42 -7.54 -6.59
N LYS A 125 -15.12 -7.62 -6.41
CA LYS A 125 -14.39 -8.91 -6.54
C LYS A 125 -14.20 -9.61 -5.20
N ALA A 126 -14.17 -8.86 -4.12
CA ALA A 126 -14.12 -9.41 -2.77
C ALA A 126 -15.46 -10.03 -2.35
N ALA A 127 -16.56 -9.67 -2.99
CA ALA A 127 -17.86 -10.29 -2.77
C ALA A 127 -18.00 -11.67 -3.43
N GLU A 128 -17.15 -12.00 -4.37
CA GLU A 128 -17.02 -13.38 -4.84
C GLU A 128 -16.07 -14.10 -3.88
N PRO A 129 -16.57 -15.11 -3.13
CA PRO A 129 -15.67 -15.92 -2.34
C PRO A 129 -14.63 -16.50 -3.29
N LYS A 130 -13.40 -16.09 -3.15
CA LYS A 130 -12.28 -16.83 -3.74
C LYS A 130 -12.32 -18.19 -3.08
N VAL A 131 -13.00 -19.11 -3.71
CA VAL A 131 -12.87 -20.51 -3.37
C VAL A 131 -11.41 -20.83 -3.60
N TRP A 132 -10.65 -20.92 -2.52
CA TRP A 132 -9.38 -21.57 -2.55
C TRP A 132 -9.68 -22.98 -3.07
N LYS A 133 -9.49 -23.17 -4.37
CA LYS A 133 -9.38 -24.52 -4.87
C LYS A 133 -8.08 -25.02 -4.26
N GLU A 134 -8.24 -25.83 -3.22
CA GLU A 134 -7.13 -26.68 -2.81
C GLU A 134 -6.57 -27.30 -4.09
N PRO A 135 -5.25 -27.29 -4.27
CA PRO A 135 -4.67 -27.99 -5.39
C PRO A 135 -5.25 -29.38 -5.35
N MET A 136 -5.97 -29.75 -6.40
CA MET A 136 -6.53 -31.10 -6.54
C MET A 136 -5.43 -32.06 -6.17
N PRO A 137 -5.69 -33.00 -5.24
CA PRO A 137 -4.71 -34.02 -4.97
C PRO A 137 -4.35 -34.62 -6.32
N HIS A 138 -3.09 -34.57 -6.66
CA HIS A 138 -2.60 -35.24 -7.84
C HIS A 138 -3.05 -36.67 -7.71
N ASN A 139 -4.05 -37.06 -8.50
CA ASN A 139 -4.34 -38.45 -8.72
C ASN A 139 -3.09 -39.02 -9.35
N THR A 140 -2.19 -39.50 -8.51
CA THR A 140 -1.22 -40.49 -8.93
C THR A 140 -2.04 -41.67 -9.46
N PRO A 141 -1.94 -41.99 -10.73
CA PRO A 141 -2.62 -43.17 -11.23
C PRO A 141 -2.16 -44.34 -10.36
N ALA A 142 -3.13 -44.99 -9.73
CA ALA A 142 -2.86 -46.19 -9.00
C ALA A 142 -2.11 -47.12 -9.93
N THR A 143 -0.89 -47.42 -9.60
CA THR A 143 -0.15 -48.49 -10.20
C THR A 143 -0.96 -49.76 -9.97
N LYS A 144 -1.54 -50.28 -11.03
CA LYS A 144 -2.15 -51.62 -10.97
C LYS A 144 -1.10 -52.58 -10.46
N PRO A 145 -1.42 -53.37 -9.44
CA PRO A 145 -0.54 -54.45 -9.06
C PRO A 145 -0.38 -55.33 -10.30
N SER A 146 0.85 -55.57 -10.66
CA SER A 146 1.18 -56.55 -11.68
C SER A 146 0.69 -57.89 -11.17
N GLU A 147 -0.33 -58.41 -11.77
CA GLU A 147 -0.67 -59.82 -11.60
C GLU A 147 0.41 -60.69 -12.23
N PHE A 148 1.04 -61.42 -11.36
CA PHE A 148 1.72 -62.67 -11.76
C PHE A 148 0.85 -63.81 -11.31
#